data_964ec000278a1914e98c0f1afa2223cc
#
_entry.id   964ec000278a1914e98c0f1afa2223cc
#
_cell.length_a   1.000
_cell.length_b   1.000
_cell.length_c   1.000
_cell.angle_alpha   90.00
_cell.angle_beta   90.00
_cell.angle_gamma   90.00
#
_symmetry.space_group_name_H-M   'P 1'
#
loop_
_entity.id
_entity.type
_entity.pdbx_description
1 polymer ?
#
loop_
_entity_poly.entity_id
_entity_poly.type
_entity_poly.pdbx_seq_one_letter_code
_entity_poly.pdbx_strand_id
1 'polypeptide(L)'
;MNLQRFLLSVIDDGSVVDGPEIMPAIDLFNEKLRENGHWIFAWGLHSPEHSYLVDNREGRGLVDQGSLFPYESGSEYISGIWLIQAESLEVALPLASEGSLACNRKIEVRPFH
;
A
#
# COMPACT_ATOMS: atom_id res chain seq x y z
N MET A 1 -19.62 -5.38 -17.48
CA MET A 1 -19.30 -5.65 -16.09
C MET A 1 -18.51 -4.48 -15.53
N ASN A 2 -18.98 -3.88 -14.45
CA ASN A 2 -18.33 -2.71 -13.86
C ASN A 2 -17.34 -3.16 -12.81
N LEU A 3 -16.06 -2.92 -13.07
CA LEU A 3 -15.03 -3.16 -12.07
C LEU A 3 -14.87 -1.91 -11.18
N GLN A 4 -14.77 -2.14 -9.90
CA GLN A 4 -14.46 -1.13 -8.91
C GLN A 4 -12.96 -1.15 -8.63
N ARG A 5 -12.41 -0.03 -8.22
CA ARG A 5 -10.99 0.10 -7.89
C ARG A 5 -10.81 0.25 -6.40
N PHE A 6 -9.73 -0.37 -5.91
CA PHE A 6 -9.39 -0.38 -4.49
C PHE A 6 -7.92 -0.07 -4.30
N LEU A 7 -7.65 0.78 -3.33
CA LEU A 7 -6.28 1.02 -2.88
C LEU A 7 -6.01 0.10 -1.68
N LEU A 8 -5.00 -0.73 -1.81
CA LEU A 8 -4.51 -1.58 -0.75
C LEU A 8 -3.21 -0.97 -0.21
N SER A 9 -3.26 -0.40 0.97
CA SER A 9 -2.10 0.24 1.57
C SER A 9 -1.43 -0.72 2.54
N VAL A 10 -0.14 -0.97 2.33
CA VAL A 10 0.66 -1.85 3.18
C VAL A 10 1.11 -1.05 4.40
N ILE A 11 0.77 -1.53 5.58
CA ILE A 11 1.05 -0.87 6.84
C ILE A 11 2.26 -1.53 7.50
N ASP A 12 3.28 -0.75 7.75
CA ASP A 12 4.54 -1.19 8.34
C ASP A 12 4.83 -0.39 9.61
N ASP A 13 5.59 -0.96 10.52
CA ASP A 13 6.06 -0.27 11.72
C ASP A 13 7.56 -0.49 11.95
N GLY A 14 8.23 -1.14 10.99
CA GLY A 14 9.65 -1.45 11.07
C GLY A 14 9.97 -2.66 11.93
N SER A 15 8.98 -3.34 12.50
CA SER A 15 9.21 -4.49 13.37
C SER A 15 9.46 -5.80 12.63
N VAL A 16 9.00 -5.89 11.38
CA VAL A 16 9.14 -7.10 10.56
C VAL A 16 10.44 -7.06 9.79
N VAL A 17 11.25 -8.09 9.95
CA VAL A 17 12.45 -8.29 9.15
C VAL A 17 12.10 -9.29 8.05
N ASP A 18 12.24 -8.87 6.80
CA ASP A 18 11.91 -9.71 5.65
C ASP A 18 12.93 -10.84 5.51
N GLY A 19 12.44 -12.07 5.49
CA GLY A 19 13.24 -13.22 5.12
C GLY A 19 13.29 -13.40 3.60
N PRO A 20 14.09 -14.37 3.11
CA PRO A 20 14.26 -14.59 1.67
C PRO A 20 12.98 -15.05 0.97
N GLU A 21 11.96 -15.49 1.70
CA GLU A 21 10.69 -15.97 1.17
C GLU A 21 9.71 -14.87 0.81
N ILE A 22 9.90 -13.64 1.32
CA ILE A 22 8.92 -12.56 1.18
C ILE A 22 8.80 -12.08 -0.27
N MET A 23 9.91 -11.77 -0.93
CA MET A 23 9.85 -11.28 -2.32
C MET A 23 9.27 -12.32 -3.29
N PRO A 24 9.68 -13.60 -3.23
CA PRO A 24 9.03 -14.62 -4.06
C PRO A 24 7.53 -14.75 -3.80
N ALA A 25 7.09 -14.63 -2.55
CA ALA A 25 5.67 -14.69 -2.19
C ALA A 25 4.89 -13.50 -2.77
N ILE A 26 5.47 -12.31 -2.70
CA ILE A 26 4.87 -11.09 -3.29
C ILE A 26 4.80 -11.22 -4.82
N ASP A 27 5.86 -11.68 -5.45
CA ASP A 27 5.92 -11.87 -6.90
C ASP A 27 4.84 -12.85 -7.37
N LEU A 28 4.66 -13.94 -6.65
CA LEU A 28 3.63 -14.94 -6.95
C LEU A 28 2.22 -14.35 -6.80
N PHE A 29 1.98 -13.59 -5.76
CA PHE A 29 0.72 -12.89 -5.54
C PHE A 29 0.44 -11.88 -6.66
N ASN A 30 1.44 -11.09 -7.05
CA ASN A 30 1.33 -10.13 -8.14
C ASN A 30 0.98 -10.82 -9.47
N GLU A 31 1.63 -11.94 -9.76
CA GLU A 31 1.35 -12.73 -10.97
C GLU A 31 -0.08 -13.24 -10.96
N LYS A 32 -0.55 -13.73 -9.82
CA LYS A 32 -1.93 -14.19 -9.65
C LYS A 32 -2.94 -13.05 -9.88
N LEU A 33 -2.65 -11.85 -9.38
CA LEU A 33 -3.49 -10.68 -9.65
C LEU A 33 -3.57 -10.39 -11.15
N ARG A 34 -2.45 -10.46 -11.85
CA ARG A 34 -2.41 -10.23 -13.32
C ARG A 34 -3.20 -11.29 -14.06
N GLU A 35 -3.01 -12.54 -13.73
CA GLU A 35 -3.70 -13.67 -14.39
C GLU A 35 -5.21 -13.59 -14.25
N ASN A 36 -5.71 -13.08 -13.12
CA ASN A 36 -7.13 -13.00 -12.83
C ASN A 36 -7.76 -11.64 -13.16
N GLY A 37 -7.00 -10.74 -13.76
CA GLY A 37 -7.51 -9.45 -14.21
C GLY A 37 -7.71 -8.41 -13.12
N HIS A 38 -7.07 -8.58 -11.96
CA HIS A 38 -7.20 -7.66 -10.83
C HIS A 38 -6.08 -6.61 -10.75
N TRP A 39 -4.97 -6.86 -11.44
CA TRP A 39 -3.79 -6.00 -11.37
C TRP A 39 -4.01 -4.66 -12.05
N ILE A 40 -3.65 -3.57 -11.38
CA ILE A 40 -3.48 -2.25 -12.00
C ILE A 40 -2.05 -1.79 -11.79
N PHE A 41 -1.61 -1.68 -10.53
CA PHE A 41 -0.29 -1.15 -10.20
C PHE A 41 0.11 -1.58 -8.79
N ALA A 42 1.40 -1.75 -8.55
CA ALA A 42 1.94 -1.92 -7.20
C ALA A 42 3.37 -1.40 -7.13
N TRP A 43 3.71 -0.78 -6.03
CA TRP A 43 5.08 -0.32 -5.79
C TRP A 43 5.31 -0.06 -4.30
N GLY A 44 6.57 -0.16 -3.90
CA GLY A 44 7.01 0.21 -2.55
C GLY A 44 7.29 1.71 -2.45
N LEU A 45 7.24 2.21 -1.23
CA LEU A 45 7.59 3.59 -0.90
C LEU A 45 8.84 3.62 -0.03
N HIS A 46 9.61 4.69 -0.14
CA HIS A 46 10.66 4.97 0.83
C HIS A 46 10.04 5.20 2.21
N SER A 47 10.86 5.07 3.27
CA SER A 47 10.41 5.33 4.64
C SER A 47 9.96 6.79 4.81
N PRO A 48 9.13 7.09 5.84
CA PRO A 48 8.58 8.43 6.04
C PRO A 48 9.61 9.56 6.18
N GLU A 49 10.84 9.25 6.58
CA GLU A 49 11.92 10.24 6.66
C GLU A 49 12.30 10.84 5.32
N HIS A 50 11.93 10.20 4.20
CA HIS A 50 12.12 10.70 2.84
C HIS A 50 10.93 11.52 2.33
N SER A 51 9.96 11.80 3.19
CA SER A 51 8.74 12.52 2.81
C SER A 51 8.97 14.03 2.81
N TYR A 52 8.12 14.72 2.06
CA TYR A 52 8.01 16.17 2.06
C TYR A 52 6.55 16.53 2.23
N LEU A 53 6.29 17.53 3.07
CA LEU A 53 4.96 18.08 3.26
C LEU A 53 4.86 19.40 2.51
N VAL A 54 3.91 19.49 1.60
CA VAL A 54 3.67 20.69 0.80
C VAL A 54 2.33 21.30 1.22
N ASP A 55 2.35 22.57 1.60
CA ASP A 55 1.13 23.30 1.92
C ASP A 55 1.14 24.63 1.18
N ASN A 56 0.45 24.65 0.05
CA ASN A 56 0.28 25.86 -0.74
C ASN A 56 -1.17 26.38 -0.70
N ARG A 57 -1.91 26.03 0.33
CA ARG A 57 -3.25 26.59 0.52
C ARG A 57 -3.14 28.10 0.67
N GLU A 58 -4.00 28.83 -0.02
CA GLU A 58 -4.00 30.29 -0.04
C GLU A 58 -2.64 30.89 -0.49
N GLY A 59 -1.87 30.13 -1.28
CA GLY A 59 -0.59 30.60 -1.80
C GLY A 59 0.54 30.71 -0.78
N ARG A 60 0.47 29.96 0.33
CA ARG A 60 1.51 30.02 1.40
C ARG A 60 2.87 29.55 0.95
N GLY A 61 2.95 28.64 -0.01
CA GLY A 61 4.19 28.16 -0.58
C GLY A 61 5.09 27.40 0.41
N LEU A 62 4.51 26.70 1.37
CA LEU A 62 5.30 25.97 2.37
C LEU A 62 5.70 24.59 1.85
N VAL A 63 6.99 24.27 1.98
CA VAL A 63 7.53 22.95 1.67
C VAL A 63 8.46 22.56 2.80
N ASP A 64 8.08 21.55 3.57
CA ASP A 64 8.85 21.07 4.70
C ASP A 64 9.31 19.63 4.46
N GLN A 65 10.55 19.32 4.79
CA GLN A 65 11.03 17.95 4.79
C GLN A 65 10.46 17.22 6.02
N GLY A 66 9.90 16.04 5.79
CA GLY A 66 9.33 15.22 6.83
C GLY A 66 7.89 14.82 6.53
N SER A 67 7.38 13.92 7.32
CA SER A 67 6.02 13.41 7.19
C SER A 67 5.05 14.30 7.96
N LEU A 68 3.77 14.28 7.54
CA LEU A 68 2.69 15.00 8.23
C LEU A 68 2.61 14.61 9.72
N PHE A 69 2.77 13.33 9.98
CA PHE A 69 2.84 12.81 11.32
C PHE A 69 4.29 12.43 11.60
N PRO A 70 4.92 13.01 12.63
CA PRO A 70 6.31 12.68 12.95
C PRO A 70 6.48 11.18 13.10
N TYR A 71 7.51 10.64 12.41
CA TYR A 71 7.82 9.23 12.51
C TYR A 71 8.57 8.99 13.83
N GLU A 72 8.02 8.11 14.64
CA GLU A 72 8.67 7.60 15.85
C GLU A 72 8.86 6.09 15.69
N SER A 73 9.88 5.55 16.36
CA SER A 73 10.14 4.12 16.34
C SER A 73 8.90 3.35 16.80
N GLY A 74 8.43 2.41 15.97
CA GLY A 74 7.23 1.63 16.24
C GLY A 74 5.93 2.26 15.75
N SER A 75 5.95 3.50 15.23
CA SER A 75 4.77 4.11 14.60
C SER A 75 4.45 3.43 13.28
N GLU A 76 3.17 3.30 12.98
CA GLU A 76 2.72 2.72 11.73
C GLU A 76 2.78 3.74 10.59
N TYR A 77 3.15 3.27 9.40
CA TYR A 77 3.24 4.08 8.19
C TYR A 77 2.93 3.22 6.97
N ILE A 78 2.59 3.85 5.87
CA ILE A 78 2.34 3.16 4.59
C ILE A 78 3.70 2.93 3.91
N SER A 79 4.05 1.66 3.69
CA SER A 79 5.32 1.27 3.08
C SER A 79 5.20 0.86 1.62
N GLY A 80 3.99 0.72 1.10
CA GLY A 80 3.74 0.35 -0.28
C GLY A 80 2.26 0.29 -0.57
N ILE A 81 1.94 0.12 -1.85
CA ILE A 81 0.55 0.05 -2.29
C ILE A 81 0.36 -1.02 -3.36
N TRP A 82 -0.85 -1.60 -3.40
CA TRP A 82 -1.42 -2.25 -4.56
C TRP A 82 -2.64 -1.45 -4.99
N LEU A 83 -2.74 -1.18 -6.26
CA LEU A 83 -3.96 -0.66 -6.86
C LEU A 83 -4.57 -1.81 -7.66
N ILE A 84 -5.76 -2.23 -7.26
CA ILE A 84 -6.44 -3.37 -7.87
C ILE A 84 -7.82 -2.98 -8.38
N GLN A 85 -8.37 -3.82 -9.23
CA GLN A 85 -9.76 -3.74 -9.64
C GLN A 85 -10.45 -5.07 -9.36
N ALA A 86 -11.70 -5.02 -8.95
CA ALA A 86 -12.51 -6.18 -8.62
C ALA A 86 -13.99 -5.85 -8.81
N GLU A 87 -14.81 -6.88 -8.96
CA GLU A 87 -16.25 -6.70 -9.17
C GLU A 87 -16.95 -6.07 -7.97
N SER A 88 -16.43 -6.33 -6.76
CA SER A 88 -17.06 -5.88 -5.52
C SER A 88 -16.06 -5.88 -4.38
N LEU A 89 -16.45 -5.28 -3.26
CA LEU A 89 -15.70 -5.34 -2.01
C LEU A 89 -15.52 -6.78 -1.53
N GLU A 90 -16.55 -7.63 -1.70
CA GLU A 90 -16.51 -9.02 -1.30
C GLU A 90 -15.44 -9.83 -2.05
N VAL A 91 -15.08 -9.40 -3.25
CA VAL A 91 -13.96 -9.97 -4.02
C VAL A 91 -12.64 -9.34 -3.61
N ALA A 92 -12.62 -8.04 -3.35
CA ALA A 92 -11.39 -7.32 -3.01
C ALA A 92 -10.82 -7.73 -1.65
N LEU A 93 -11.68 -7.97 -0.65
CA LEU A 93 -11.22 -8.31 0.71
C LEU A 93 -10.41 -9.62 0.78
N PRO A 94 -10.85 -10.73 0.14
CA PRO A 94 -10.00 -11.92 0.08
C PRO A 94 -8.67 -11.70 -0.62
N LEU A 95 -8.63 -10.86 -1.66
CA LEU A 95 -7.38 -10.52 -2.34
C LEU A 95 -6.44 -9.76 -1.41
N ALA A 96 -6.98 -8.81 -0.64
CA ALA A 96 -6.20 -8.09 0.36
C ALA A 96 -5.65 -9.02 1.44
N SER A 97 -6.43 -10.00 1.86
CA SER A 97 -5.99 -11.02 2.82
C SER A 97 -4.82 -11.85 2.28
N GLU A 98 -4.88 -12.24 1.01
CA GLU A 98 -3.77 -12.93 0.36
C GLU A 98 -2.52 -12.04 0.28
N GLY A 99 -2.69 -10.77 -0.06
CA GLY A 99 -1.60 -9.80 -0.10
C GLY A 99 -0.96 -9.59 1.27
N SER A 100 -1.77 -9.50 2.32
CA SER A 100 -1.30 -9.39 3.69
C SER A 100 -0.46 -10.59 4.12
N LEU A 101 -0.90 -11.78 3.75
CA LEU A 101 -0.14 -13.01 4.01
C LEU A 101 1.19 -13.00 3.23
N ALA A 102 1.16 -12.60 1.96
CA ALA A 102 2.35 -12.59 1.10
C ALA A 102 3.42 -11.63 1.61
N CYS A 103 3.04 -10.41 2.03
CA CYS A 103 3.99 -9.40 2.50
C CYS A 103 4.20 -9.41 4.01
N ASN A 104 3.46 -10.24 4.74
CA ASN A 104 3.51 -10.33 6.21
C ASN A 104 3.33 -8.99 6.91
N ARG A 105 2.38 -8.20 6.44
CA ARG A 105 2.03 -6.89 6.99
C ARG A 105 0.53 -6.67 6.90
N LYS A 106 0.00 -5.77 7.72
CA LYS A 106 -1.39 -5.37 7.64
C LYS A 106 -1.65 -4.64 6.32
N ILE A 107 -2.88 -4.72 5.83
CA ILE A 107 -3.30 -3.99 4.64
C ILE A 107 -4.60 -3.24 4.96
N GLU A 108 -4.62 -1.96 4.67
CA GLU A 108 -5.84 -1.17 4.66
C GLU A 108 -6.45 -1.21 3.26
N VAL A 109 -7.72 -1.54 3.18
CA VAL A 109 -8.46 -1.55 1.91
C VAL A 109 -9.34 -0.32 1.84
N ARG A 110 -9.16 0.49 0.81
CA ARG A 110 -9.96 1.70 0.62
C ARG A 110 -10.50 1.76 -0.81
N PRO A 111 -11.83 1.77 -0.99
CA PRO A 111 -12.39 1.90 -2.33
C PRO A 111 -12.21 3.32 -2.86
N PHE A 112 -12.03 3.43 -4.17
CA PHE A 112 -12.09 4.71 -4.86
C PHE A 112 -13.56 5.09 -5.13
N HIS A 113 -13.81 6.37 -5.34
CA HIS A 113 -15.12 6.86 -5.73
C HIS A 113 -15.58 6.30 -7.07
#